data_eabcf934fe695140e4221ce6fb83b600
#
_entry.id   eabcf934fe695140e4221ce6fb83b600
#
_cell.length_a   1.000
_cell.length_b   1.000
_cell.length_c   1.000
_cell.angle_alpha   90.00
_cell.angle_beta   90.00
_cell.angle_gamma   90.00
#
_symmetry.space_group_name_H-M   'P 1'
#
loop_
_entity.id
_entity.type
_entity.pdbx_description
1 polymer ?
#
loop_
_entity_poly.entity_id
_entity_poly.type
_entity_poly.pdbx_seq_one_letter_code
_entity_poly.pdbx_strand_id
1 'polypeptide(L)'
;MPRLAARAMLTTSKDFILCGEAASGQEALDLVPKLKPDLLLMDVHMSGLDGPATTRLLLELNPDLKIVAWTVSDSGDDLLRMMHAGCAGYVLKDVGPDELHRALRSALKSETPVPRRMIPGVLRRVAQQAPLHQPSDISLTSRELQVLRGLARGLSTKRISQEFGLAIPTVETHLSHVYRKLSVGNRGEAVSAALKLNIITLADV
;
A
#
# COMPACT_ATOMS: atom_id res chain seq x y z
N MET A 1 -29.98 -5.93 6.66
CA MET A 1 -30.42 -4.91 5.67
C MET A 1 -29.48 -4.72 4.47
N PRO A 2 -28.14 -4.59 4.57
CA PRO A 2 -27.30 -4.32 3.36
C PRO A 2 -27.35 -5.42 2.31
N ARG A 3 -27.35 -6.70 2.70
CA ARG A 3 -27.37 -7.85 1.77
C ARG A 3 -28.63 -7.93 0.92
N LEU A 4 -29.79 -7.59 1.49
CA LEU A 4 -31.05 -7.56 0.74
C LEU A 4 -31.01 -6.52 -0.39
N ALA A 5 -30.42 -5.35 -0.13
CA ALA A 5 -30.24 -4.31 -1.14
C ALA A 5 -29.25 -4.78 -2.24
N ALA A 6 -28.13 -5.39 -1.87
CA ALA A 6 -27.19 -5.96 -2.85
C ALA A 6 -27.85 -7.00 -3.74
N ARG A 7 -28.58 -7.95 -3.14
CA ARG A 7 -29.36 -8.97 -3.87
C ARG A 7 -30.30 -8.33 -4.86
N ALA A 8 -31.13 -7.38 -4.41
CA ALA A 8 -32.11 -6.70 -5.27
C ALA A 8 -31.41 -6.00 -6.45
N MET A 9 -30.30 -5.30 -6.21
CA MET A 9 -29.56 -4.62 -7.27
C MET A 9 -28.92 -5.60 -8.26
N LEU A 10 -28.30 -6.68 -7.78
CA LEU A 10 -27.63 -7.66 -8.65
C LEU A 10 -28.60 -8.45 -9.52
N THR A 11 -29.79 -8.78 -9.01
CA THR A 11 -30.80 -9.54 -9.75
C THR A 11 -31.46 -8.73 -10.87
N THR A 12 -31.26 -7.41 -10.93
CA THR A 12 -31.75 -6.59 -12.07
C THR A 12 -30.87 -6.70 -13.31
N SER A 13 -29.67 -7.25 -13.20
CA SER A 13 -28.76 -7.46 -14.33
C SER A 13 -28.79 -8.90 -14.82
N LYS A 14 -28.70 -9.09 -16.14
CA LYS A 14 -28.51 -10.40 -16.76
C LYS A 14 -27.02 -10.83 -16.80
N ASP A 15 -26.10 -9.92 -16.47
CA ASP A 15 -24.65 -10.15 -16.56
C ASP A 15 -24.09 -10.84 -15.32
N PHE A 16 -24.87 -10.85 -14.22
CA PHE A 16 -24.41 -11.38 -12.93
C PHE A 16 -25.36 -12.44 -12.39
N ILE A 17 -24.77 -13.51 -11.86
CA ILE A 17 -25.47 -14.57 -11.16
C ILE A 17 -25.02 -14.53 -9.70
N LEU A 18 -25.96 -14.31 -8.78
CA LEU A 18 -25.68 -14.39 -7.36
C LEU A 18 -25.52 -15.86 -6.95
N CYS A 19 -24.28 -16.30 -6.72
CA CYS A 19 -23.96 -17.69 -6.36
C CYS A 19 -23.96 -17.94 -4.84
N GLY A 20 -23.89 -16.89 -4.01
CA GLY A 20 -23.94 -17.04 -2.56
C GLY A 20 -23.91 -15.72 -1.81
N GLU A 21 -24.16 -15.80 -0.50
CA GLU A 21 -24.10 -14.67 0.42
C GLU A 21 -23.42 -15.10 1.73
N ALA A 22 -22.64 -14.20 2.32
CA ALA A 22 -22.02 -14.38 3.63
C ALA A 22 -22.43 -13.25 4.58
N ALA A 23 -22.64 -13.55 5.85
CA ALA A 23 -23.00 -12.60 6.87
C ALA A 23 -21.78 -11.99 7.61
N SER A 24 -20.61 -12.59 7.44
CA SER A 24 -19.36 -12.19 8.10
C SER A 24 -18.15 -12.52 7.23
N GLY A 25 -16.98 -11.96 7.58
CA GLY A 25 -15.73 -12.29 6.92
C GLY A 25 -15.37 -13.78 7.07
N GLN A 26 -15.63 -14.36 8.25
CA GLN A 26 -15.38 -15.79 8.47
C GLN A 26 -16.24 -16.67 7.56
N GLU A 27 -17.52 -16.39 7.44
CA GLU A 27 -18.41 -17.13 6.54
C GLU A 27 -17.99 -16.97 5.06
N ALA A 28 -17.51 -15.79 4.68
CA ALA A 28 -16.96 -15.58 3.34
C ALA A 28 -15.72 -16.46 3.08
N LEU A 29 -14.80 -16.61 4.04
CA LEU A 29 -13.65 -17.51 3.95
C LEU A 29 -14.07 -18.98 3.79
N ASP A 30 -15.18 -19.40 4.40
CA ASP A 30 -15.69 -20.77 4.32
C ASP A 30 -16.43 -21.05 2.99
N LEU A 31 -17.09 -20.05 2.43
CA LEU A 31 -17.96 -20.16 1.24
C LEU A 31 -17.22 -19.96 -0.08
N VAL A 32 -16.32 -18.97 -0.15
CA VAL A 32 -15.64 -18.60 -1.40
C VAL A 32 -14.86 -19.77 -2.03
N PRO A 33 -14.11 -20.61 -1.28
CA PRO A 33 -13.42 -21.75 -1.88
C PRO A 33 -14.38 -22.81 -2.47
N LYS A 34 -15.59 -22.90 -1.94
CA LYS A 34 -16.62 -23.87 -2.39
C LYS A 34 -17.37 -23.37 -3.61
N LEU A 35 -17.73 -22.08 -3.61
CA LEU A 35 -18.54 -21.46 -4.65
C LEU A 35 -17.70 -20.95 -5.83
N LYS A 36 -16.41 -20.66 -5.61
CA LYS A 36 -15.46 -20.16 -6.60
C LYS A 36 -16.02 -19.00 -7.43
N PRO A 37 -16.48 -17.92 -6.80
CA PRO A 37 -17.02 -16.78 -7.52
C PRO A 37 -15.93 -16.06 -8.32
N ASP A 38 -16.31 -15.46 -9.45
CA ASP A 38 -15.41 -14.58 -10.22
C ASP A 38 -15.23 -13.22 -9.50
N LEU A 39 -16.26 -12.80 -8.74
CA LEU A 39 -16.29 -11.51 -8.07
C LEU A 39 -17.01 -11.61 -6.72
N LEU A 40 -16.51 -10.87 -5.74
CA LEU A 40 -17.10 -10.74 -4.41
C LEU A 40 -17.35 -9.26 -4.09
N LEU A 41 -18.59 -8.93 -3.68
CA LEU A 41 -18.90 -7.65 -3.03
C LEU A 41 -18.63 -7.78 -1.54
N MET A 42 -17.75 -6.92 -1.02
CA MET A 42 -17.28 -6.95 0.36
C MET A 42 -17.64 -5.66 1.10
N ASP A 43 -18.33 -5.77 2.24
CA ASP A 43 -18.44 -4.60 3.12
C ASP A 43 -17.11 -4.33 3.81
N VAL A 44 -16.78 -3.06 3.98
CA VAL A 44 -15.55 -2.64 4.69
C VAL A 44 -15.69 -2.87 6.19
N HIS A 45 -16.87 -2.52 6.73
CA HIS A 45 -17.13 -2.60 8.17
C HIS A 45 -18.01 -3.80 8.49
N MET A 46 -17.39 -4.84 9.02
CA MET A 46 -18.05 -6.04 9.50
C MET A 46 -17.60 -6.34 10.94
N SER A 47 -18.49 -6.93 11.73
CA SER A 47 -18.14 -7.42 13.06
C SER A 47 -17.20 -8.63 12.99
N GLY A 48 -16.23 -8.69 13.89
CA GLY A 48 -15.20 -9.72 13.88
C GLY A 48 -14.11 -9.44 12.87
N LEU A 49 -13.98 -10.28 11.84
CA LEU A 49 -13.00 -10.08 10.77
C LEU A 49 -13.50 -9.00 9.80
N ASP A 50 -12.79 -7.87 9.72
CA ASP A 50 -13.17 -6.74 8.87
C ASP A 50 -12.93 -6.98 7.37
N GLY A 51 -13.45 -6.09 6.51
CA GLY A 51 -13.33 -6.20 5.06
C GLY A 51 -11.89 -6.29 4.56
N PRO A 52 -10.97 -5.39 4.97
CA PRO A 52 -9.57 -5.45 4.56
C PRO A 52 -8.85 -6.75 4.97
N ALA A 53 -9.06 -7.22 6.21
CA ALA A 53 -8.45 -8.48 6.67
C ALA A 53 -9.01 -9.69 5.92
N THR A 54 -10.34 -9.73 5.72
CA THR A 54 -11.01 -10.79 4.93
C THR A 54 -10.50 -10.79 3.49
N THR A 55 -10.37 -9.61 2.89
CA THR A 55 -9.88 -9.45 1.50
C THR A 55 -8.48 -10.03 1.34
N ARG A 56 -7.54 -9.72 2.23
CA ARG A 56 -6.18 -10.30 2.18
C ARG A 56 -6.19 -11.81 2.23
N LEU A 57 -6.88 -12.39 3.20
CA LEU A 57 -6.95 -13.84 3.37
C LEU A 57 -7.58 -14.53 2.16
N LEU A 58 -8.64 -13.96 1.58
CA LEU A 58 -9.27 -14.51 0.39
C LEU A 58 -8.36 -14.45 -0.83
N LEU A 59 -7.59 -13.39 -1.02
CA LEU A 59 -6.64 -13.24 -2.13
C LEU A 59 -5.39 -14.10 -1.96
N GLU A 60 -4.97 -14.42 -0.73
CA GLU A 60 -3.94 -15.43 -0.47
C GLU A 60 -4.40 -16.82 -0.91
N LEU A 61 -5.69 -17.15 -0.73
CA LEU A 61 -6.27 -18.43 -1.15
C LEU A 61 -6.63 -18.47 -2.65
N ASN A 62 -7.04 -17.36 -3.22
CA ASN A 62 -7.44 -17.21 -4.63
C ASN A 62 -7.02 -15.83 -5.16
N PRO A 63 -5.81 -15.70 -5.73
CA PRO A 63 -5.29 -14.44 -6.25
C PRO A 63 -6.07 -13.85 -7.43
N ASP A 64 -6.83 -14.68 -8.16
CA ASP A 64 -7.60 -14.25 -9.33
C ASP A 64 -8.97 -13.66 -8.97
N LEU A 65 -9.44 -13.87 -7.73
CA LEU A 65 -10.73 -13.38 -7.25
C LEU A 65 -10.78 -11.85 -7.30
N LYS A 66 -11.80 -11.30 -7.94
CA LYS A 66 -12.03 -9.84 -7.93
C LYS A 66 -12.88 -9.46 -6.72
N ILE A 67 -12.31 -8.68 -5.81
CA ILE A 67 -13.04 -8.20 -4.62
C ILE A 67 -13.30 -6.71 -4.78
N VAL A 68 -14.58 -6.33 -4.75
CA VAL A 68 -15.02 -4.93 -4.81
C VAL A 68 -15.60 -4.54 -3.46
N ALA A 69 -15.04 -3.52 -2.83
CA ALA A 69 -15.60 -2.94 -1.62
C ALA A 69 -16.94 -2.29 -1.92
N TRP A 70 -17.97 -2.56 -1.10
CA TRP A 70 -19.29 -1.95 -1.20
C TRP A 70 -19.76 -1.49 0.18
N THR A 71 -19.65 -0.19 0.45
CA THR A 71 -19.73 0.37 1.80
C THR A 71 -20.45 1.71 1.84
N VAL A 72 -20.89 2.11 3.03
CA VAL A 72 -21.38 3.48 3.28
C VAL A 72 -20.26 4.48 3.54
N SER A 73 -19.05 3.99 3.83
CA SER A 73 -17.91 4.84 4.17
C SER A 73 -17.33 5.52 2.94
N ASP A 74 -17.27 6.85 2.96
CA ASP A 74 -16.53 7.69 2.01
C ASP A 74 -15.17 8.13 2.57
N SER A 75 -14.69 7.46 3.62
CA SER A 75 -13.38 7.69 4.22
C SER A 75 -12.24 7.30 3.29
N GLY A 76 -11.32 8.22 3.07
CA GLY A 76 -10.09 7.93 2.33
C GLY A 76 -9.22 6.86 3.00
N ASP A 77 -9.29 6.71 4.33
CA ASP A 77 -8.56 5.67 5.06
C ASP A 77 -9.10 4.28 4.76
N ASP A 78 -10.43 4.13 4.75
CA ASP A 78 -11.06 2.85 4.42
C ASP A 78 -10.77 2.45 2.97
N LEU A 79 -10.81 3.42 2.05
CA LEU A 79 -10.41 3.17 0.67
C LEU A 79 -8.96 2.70 0.59
N LEU A 80 -8.01 3.40 1.24
CA LEU A 80 -6.60 2.99 1.25
C LEU A 80 -6.39 1.62 1.89
N ARG A 81 -7.06 1.32 3.01
CA ARG A 81 -6.99 0.00 3.67
C ARG A 81 -7.46 -1.12 2.74
N MET A 82 -8.57 -0.91 2.02
CA MET A 82 -9.08 -1.88 1.04
C MET A 82 -8.15 -2.04 -0.16
N MET A 83 -7.61 -0.93 -0.70
CA MET A 83 -6.65 -0.98 -1.81
C MET A 83 -5.35 -1.70 -1.40
N HIS A 84 -4.82 -1.43 -0.21
CA HIS A 84 -3.66 -2.15 0.33
C HIS A 84 -3.94 -3.64 0.60
N ALA A 85 -5.20 -3.99 0.86
CA ALA A 85 -5.61 -5.39 0.98
C ALA A 85 -5.74 -6.09 -0.37
N GLY A 86 -5.66 -5.36 -1.50
CA GLY A 86 -5.71 -5.88 -2.86
C GLY A 86 -7.10 -5.86 -3.50
N CYS A 87 -8.06 -5.06 -2.99
CA CYS A 87 -9.38 -5.00 -3.63
C CYS A 87 -9.28 -4.45 -5.07
N ALA A 88 -10.12 -4.97 -5.96
CA ALA A 88 -10.19 -4.61 -7.36
C ALA A 88 -11.03 -3.34 -7.62
N GLY A 89 -11.73 -2.81 -6.60
CA GLY A 89 -12.54 -1.61 -6.73
C GLY A 89 -13.22 -1.21 -5.43
N TYR A 90 -13.79 0.00 -5.42
CA TYR A 90 -14.49 0.57 -4.27
C TYR A 90 -15.75 1.28 -4.73
N VAL A 91 -16.89 0.91 -4.18
CA VAL A 91 -18.21 1.43 -4.56
C VAL A 91 -18.96 1.82 -3.28
N LEU A 92 -19.62 2.95 -3.32
CA LEU A 92 -20.45 3.40 -2.21
C LEU A 92 -21.86 2.84 -2.31
N LYS A 93 -22.50 2.58 -1.16
CA LYS A 93 -23.87 2.02 -1.09
C LYS A 93 -24.96 3.01 -1.51
N ASP A 94 -24.62 4.26 -1.78
CA ASP A 94 -25.56 5.29 -2.27
C ASP A 94 -25.71 5.32 -3.79
N VAL A 95 -24.99 4.46 -4.54
CA VAL A 95 -25.12 4.35 -5.99
C VAL A 95 -26.33 3.51 -6.39
N GLY A 96 -26.86 3.80 -7.58
CA GLY A 96 -27.94 2.99 -8.18
C GLY A 96 -27.43 1.69 -8.82
N PRO A 97 -28.37 0.79 -9.22
CA PRO A 97 -28.04 -0.52 -9.82
C PRO A 97 -27.12 -0.41 -11.05
N ASP A 98 -27.40 0.52 -11.96
CA ASP A 98 -26.63 0.68 -13.19
C ASP A 98 -25.17 1.08 -12.94
N GLU A 99 -24.94 1.93 -11.96
CA GLU A 99 -23.58 2.35 -11.56
C GLU A 99 -22.84 1.20 -10.88
N LEU A 100 -23.51 0.46 -9.99
CA LEU A 100 -22.95 -0.74 -9.38
C LEU A 100 -22.55 -1.75 -10.47
N HIS A 101 -23.45 -2.10 -11.40
CA HIS A 101 -23.17 -3.05 -12.48
C HIS A 101 -22.00 -2.59 -13.36
N ARG A 102 -21.90 -1.30 -13.66
CA ARG A 102 -20.77 -0.73 -14.41
C ARG A 102 -19.47 -0.91 -13.67
N ALA A 103 -19.44 -0.62 -12.37
CA ALA A 103 -18.26 -0.79 -11.52
C ALA A 103 -17.83 -2.26 -11.45
N LEU A 104 -18.77 -3.20 -11.30
CA LEU A 104 -18.46 -4.63 -11.27
C LEU A 104 -17.87 -5.12 -12.60
N ARG A 105 -18.43 -4.68 -13.74
CA ARG A 105 -17.89 -5.00 -15.07
C ARG A 105 -16.48 -4.43 -15.26
N SER A 106 -16.22 -3.22 -14.78
CA SER A 106 -14.89 -2.61 -14.80
C SER A 106 -13.89 -3.41 -13.98
N ALA A 107 -14.27 -3.83 -12.77
CA ALA A 107 -13.40 -4.63 -11.90
C ALA A 107 -13.02 -5.98 -12.55
N LEU A 108 -13.97 -6.64 -13.24
CA LEU A 108 -13.68 -7.89 -13.98
C LEU A 108 -12.73 -7.69 -15.16
N LYS A 109 -12.67 -6.48 -15.73
CA LYS A 109 -11.72 -6.09 -16.79
C LYS A 109 -10.37 -5.60 -16.26
N SER A 110 -10.13 -5.76 -14.95
CA SER A 110 -8.93 -5.24 -14.26
C SER A 110 -8.82 -3.70 -14.29
N GLU A 111 -9.92 -2.99 -14.53
CA GLU A 111 -10.05 -1.57 -14.24
C GLU A 111 -10.41 -1.42 -12.76
N THR A 112 -9.87 -0.38 -12.10
CA THR A 112 -10.14 -0.17 -10.67
C THR A 112 -11.19 0.94 -10.49
N PRO A 113 -12.50 0.61 -10.39
CA PRO A 113 -13.53 1.60 -10.14
C PRO A 113 -13.38 2.19 -8.75
N VAL A 114 -13.23 3.51 -8.69
CA VAL A 114 -13.18 4.29 -7.44
C VAL A 114 -14.08 5.52 -7.60
N PRO A 115 -14.90 5.88 -6.60
CA PRO A 115 -15.74 7.07 -6.66
C PRO A 115 -14.88 8.33 -6.85
N ARG A 116 -15.13 9.10 -7.89
CA ARG A 116 -14.34 10.31 -8.24
C ARG A 116 -14.25 11.30 -7.08
N ARG A 117 -15.31 11.42 -6.27
CA ARG A 117 -15.35 12.32 -5.11
C ARG A 117 -14.34 11.95 -4.01
N MET A 118 -13.89 10.69 -3.95
CA MET A 118 -12.91 10.23 -2.96
C MET A 118 -11.46 10.46 -3.40
N ILE A 119 -11.20 10.58 -4.70
CA ILE A 119 -9.83 10.71 -5.25
C ILE A 119 -9.03 11.88 -4.63
N PRO A 120 -9.58 13.12 -4.50
CA PRO A 120 -8.82 14.22 -3.91
C PRO A 120 -8.45 13.98 -2.44
N GLY A 121 -9.32 13.30 -1.68
CA GLY A 121 -9.07 12.93 -0.28
C GLY A 121 -7.95 11.92 -0.16
N VAL A 122 -7.97 10.89 -1.01
CA VAL A 122 -6.94 9.85 -1.07
C VAL A 122 -5.59 10.43 -1.49
N LEU A 123 -5.55 11.26 -2.55
CA LEU A 123 -4.31 11.90 -2.99
C LEU A 123 -3.69 12.77 -1.89
N ARG A 124 -4.50 13.52 -1.14
CA ARG A 124 -4.01 14.28 0.03
C ARG A 124 -3.45 13.37 1.11
N ARG A 125 -4.09 12.22 1.41
CA ARG A 125 -3.59 11.27 2.40
C ARG A 125 -2.34 10.54 1.93
N VAL A 126 -2.30 10.11 0.69
CA VAL A 126 -1.07 9.53 0.10
C VAL A 126 0.06 10.55 0.12
N ALA A 127 -0.21 11.82 -0.17
CA ALA A 127 0.77 12.90 -0.06
C ALA A 127 1.19 13.19 1.40
N GLN A 128 0.30 12.97 2.38
CA GLN A 128 0.57 13.09 3.81
C GLN A 128 1.21 11.82 4.40
N GLN A 129 0.93 10.66 3.84
CA GLN A 129 1.49 9.36 4.20
C GLN A 129 2.62 8.91 3.29
N ALA A 130 2.75 9.49 2.09
CA ALA A 130 4.05 9.50 1.47
C ALA A 130 4.98 10.02 2.55
N PRO A 131 6.03 9.28 2.93
CA PRO A 131 7.06 9.90 3.68
C PRO A 131 7.44 11.10 2.81
N LEU A 132 6.95 12.29 3.18
CA LEU A 132 7.79 13.43 3.04
C LEU A 132 9.06 12.88 3.69
N HIS A 133 10.03 12.57 2.88
CA HIS A 133 11.39 12.50 3.36
C HIS A 133 11.63 13.92 3.89
N GLN A 134 11.03 14.19 5.08
CA GLN A 134 11.55 15.24 5.92
C GLN A 134 12.96 14.78 6.20
N PRO A 135 13.95 15.60 5.96
CA PRO A 135 15.34 15.29 6.31
C PRO A 135 15.52 14.83 7.78
N SER A 136 14.46 14.98 8.61
CA SER A 136 14.41 14.67 10.03
C SER A 136 14.17 13.18 10.40
N ASP A 137 13.69 12.31 9.48
CA ASP A 137 13.39 10.93 9.86
C ASP A 137 14.48 9.91 9.46
N ILE A 138 15.45 10.30 8.63
CA ILE A 138 16.65 9.49 8.41
C ILE A 138 17.66 9.87 9.48
N SER A 139 17.49 9.36 10.70
CA SER A 139 18.48 9.55 11.75
C SER A 139 19.69 8.67 11.49
N LEU A 140 20.70 9.25 10.83
CA LEU A 140 22.03 8.66 10.82
C LEU A 140 22.67 8.90 12.18
N THR A 141 23.26 7.87 12.76
CA THR A 141 24.10 8.02 13.95
C THR A 141 25.30 8.91 13.62
N SER A 142 25.91 9.51 14.62
CA SER A 142 27.13 10.34 14.45
C SER A 142 28.24 9.60 13.67
N ARG A 143 28.35 8.27 13.85
CA ARG A 143 29.31 7.43 13.13
C ARG A 143 28.92 7.17 11.67
N GLU A 144 27.65 6.91 11.40
CA GLU A 144 27.13 6.76 10.04
C GLU A 144 27.29 8.07 9.25
N LEU A 145 27.03 9.22 9.88
CA LEU A 145 27.21 10.53 9.27
C LEU A 145 28.68 10.83 8.96
N GLN A 146 29.59 10.51 9.89
CA GLN A 146 31.06 10.63 9.66
C GLN A 146 31.50 9.80 8.45
N VAL A 147 31.06 8.54 8.38
CA VAL A 147 31.43 7.65 7.28
C VAL A 147 30.82 8.14 5.96
N LEU A 148 29.59 8.64 5.98
CA LEU A 148 28.93 9.23 4.80
C LEU A 148 29.66 10.49 4.28
N ARG A 149 30.12 11.37 5.18
CA ARG A 149 30.93 12.55 4.82
C ARG A 149 32.27 12.14 4.22
N GLY A 150 32.93 11.13 4.78
CA GLY A 150 34.13 10.56 4.19
C GLY A 150 33.90 10.00 2.79
N LEU A 151 32.73 9.33 2.61
CA LEU A 151 32.30 8.84 1.32
C LEU A 151 32.10 9.99 0.31
N ALA A 152 31.45 11.08 0.71
CA ALA A 152 31.18 12.25 -0.13
C ALA A 152 32.48 12.91 -0.60
N ARG A 153 33.48 13.03 0.27
CA ARG A 153 34.86 13.53 -0.05
C ARG A 153 35.67 12.58 -0.95
N GLY A 154 35.10 11.52 -1.46
CA GLY A 154 35.80 10.60 -2.35
C GLY A 154 36.77 9.62 -1.64
N LEU A 155 36.75 9.52 -0.32
CA LEU A 155 37.71 8.68 0.43
C LEU A 155 37.38 7.19 0.26
N SER A 156 38.37 6.35 0.00
CA SER A 156 38.19 4.89 0.03
C SER A 156 37.87 4.40 1.45
N THR A 157 37.26 3.22 1.58
CA THR A 157 36.99 2.56 2.87
C THR A 157 38.22 2.50 3.76
N LYS A 158 39.39 2.22 3.18
CA LYS A 158 40.69 2.20 3.89
C LYS A 158 41.08 3.58 4.43
N ARG A 159 40.87 4.65 3.65
CA ARG A 159 41.15 6.02 4.11
C ARG A 159 40.17 6.49 5.17
N ILE A 160 38.90 6.16 5.05
CA ILE A 160 37.87 6.40 6.06
C ILE A 160 38.25 5.70 7.38
N SER A 161 38.67 4.44 7.30
CA SER A 161 39.17 3.66 8.44
C SER A 161 40.34 4.37 9.15
N GLN A 162 41.33 4.83 8.40
CA GLN A 162 42.50 5.54 8.95
C GLN A 162 42.14 6.90 9.55
N GLU A 163 41.33 7.70 8.86
CA GLU A 163 40.96 9.06 9.26
C GLU A 163 40.13 9.09 10.54
N PHE A 164 39.18 8.12 10.65
CA PHE A 164 38.26 8.09 11.80
C PHE A 164 38.65 7.07 12.89
N GLY A 165 39.77 6.39 12.75
CA GLY A 165 40.26 5.43 13.75
C GLY A 165 39.35 4.21 13.89
N LEU A 166 38.76 3.73 12.79
CA LEU A 166 37.83 2.60 12.74
C LEU A 166 38.49 1.40 12.05
N ALA A 167 38.11 0.19 12.45
CA ALA A 167 38.51 -1.00 11.69
C ALA A 167 37.74 -1.03 10.32
N ILE A 168 38.38 -1.53 9.26
CA ILE A 168 37.77 -1.61 7.92
C ILE A 168 36.41 -2.32 7.96
N PRO A 169 36.22 -3.48 8.62
CA PRO A 169 34.93 -4.13 8.72
C PRO A 169 33.85 -3.27 9.39
N THR A 170 34.27 -2.43 10.36
CA THR A 170 33.35 -1.49 11.03
C THR A 170 32.87 -0.40 10.08
N VAL A 171 33.75 0.13 9.23
CA VAL A 171 33.38 1.10 8.18
C VAL A 171 32.40 0.46 7.20
N GLU A 172 32.62 -0.77 6.76
CA GLU A 172 31.75 -1.50 5.85
C GLU A 172 30.36 -1.73 6.45
N THR A 173 30.30 -2.06 7.75
CA THR A 173 29.03 -2.19 8.49
C THR A 173 28.27 -0.85 8.53
N HIS A 174 28.96 0.26 8.83
CA HIS A 174 28.34 1.58 8.82
C HIS A 174 27.84 1.97 7.42
N LEU A 175 28.62 1.69 6.35
CA LEU A 175 28.21 1.92 4.97
C LEU A 175 26.96 1.11 4.61
N SER A 176 26.91 -0.15 4.99
CA SER A 176 25.73 -1.01 4.77
C SER A 176 24.50 -0.45 5.48
N HIS A 177 24.64 0.06 6.70
CA HIS A 177 23.54 0.71 7.42
C HIS A 177 23.12 2.03 6.76
N VAL A 178 24.06 2.85 6.30
CA VAL A 178 23.78 4.09 5.55
C VAL A 178 23.00 3.75 4.27
N TYR A 179 23.47 2.79 3.47
CA TYR A 179 22.80 2.41 2.23
C TYR A 179 21.36 1.92 2.47
N ARG A 180 21.17 1.10 3.49
CA ARG A 180 19.84 0.64 3.91
C ARG A 180 18.94 1.79 4.35
N LYS A 181 19.43 2.71 5.20
CA LYS A 181 18.67 3.86 5.70
C LYS A 181 18.31 4.85 4.60
N LEU A 182 19.19 5.03 3.62
CA LEU A 182 18.96 5.88 2.44
C LEU A 182 18.23 5.15 1.31
N SER A 183 17.96 3.83 1.46
CA SER A 183 17.35 2.98 0.44
C SER A 183 18.07 3.02 -0.91
N VAL A 184 19.39 2.92 -0.88
CA VAL A 184 20.28 3.00 -2.05
C VAL A 184 21.20 1.78 -2.14
N GLY A 185 21.68 1.47 -3.37
CA GLY A 185 22.49 0.27 -3.65
C GLY A 185 23.99 0.52 -3.76
N ASN A 186 24.44 1.76 -3.93
CA ASN A 186 25.83 2.05 -4.18
C ASN A 186 26.27 3.43 -3.63
N ARG A 187 27.60 3.66 -3.71
CA ARG A 187 28.25 4.88 -3.23
C ARG A 187 27.70 6.16 -3.86
N GLY A 188 27.58 6.19 -5.18
CA GLY A 188 27.15 7.37 -5.92
C GLY A 188 25.70 7.76 -5.59
N GLU A 189 24.84 6.75 -5.48
CA GLU A 189 23.45 6.92 -5.05
C GLU A 189 23.37 7.44 -3.60
N ALA A 190 24.22 6.94 -2.70
CA ALA A 190 24.24 7.37 -1.31
C ALA A 190 24.61 8.85 -1.16
N VAL A 191 25.64 9.32 -1.87
CA VAL A 191 26.03 10.74 -1.87
C VAL A 191 24.93 11.60 -2.51
N SER A 192 24.39 11.18 -3.65
CA SER A 192 23.30 11.90 -4.32
C SER A 192 22.04 12.01 -3.45
N ALA A 193 21.65 10.92 -2.79
CA ALA A 193 20.50 10.90 -1.89
C ALA A 193 20.74 11.79 -0.67
N ALA A 194 21.93 11.73 -0.07
CA ALA A 194 22.28 12.54 1.10
C ALA A 194 22.30 14.05 0.80
N LEU A 195 22.73 14.45 -0.38
CA LEU A 195 22.64 15.86 -0.84
C LEU A 195 21.20 16.30 -1.08
N LYS A 196 20.39 15.47 -1.76
CA LYS A 196 18.97 15.75 -2.00
C LYS A 196 18.16 15.88 -0.70
N LEU A 197 18.52 15.12 0.31
CA LEU A 197 17.89 15.12 1.63
C LEU A 197 18.47 16.16 2.59
N ASN A 198 19.43 16.98 2.15
CA ASN A 198 20.17 17.94 2.97
C ASN A 198 20.82 17.32 4.24
N ILE A 199 21.15 16.04 4.21
CA ILE A 199 21.88 15.34 5.27
C ILE A 199 23.38 15.76 5.26
N ILE A 200 23.91 16.01 4.05
CA ILE A 200 25.21 16.62 3.79
C ILE A 200 25.04 17.78 2.82
N THR A 201 26.00 18.70 2.83
CA THR A 201 26.02 19.87 1.97
C THR A 201 27.16 19.78 0.95
N LEU A 202 27.16 20.68 -0.06
CA LEU A 202 28.28 20.78 -1.00
C LEU A 202 29.62 21.12 -0.32
N ALA A 203 29.59 21.67 0.90
CA ALA A 203 30.78 21.89 1.71
C ALA A 203 31.36 20.59 2.30
N ASP A 204 30.61 19.51 2.33
CA ASP A 204 31.02 18.19 2.80
C ASP A 204 31.60 17.30 1.68
N VAL A 205 31.65 17.78 0.42
CA VAL A 205 32.09 17.05 -0.79
C VAL A 205 33.51 17.48 -1.25
#